data_c8a5522ae074f27f1db53f0878b9acc1
#
_entry.id   c8a5522ae074f27f1db53f0878b9acc1
#
_cell.length_a   1.000
_cell.length_b   1.000
_cell.length_c   1.000
_cell.angle_alpha   90.00
_cell.angle_beta   90.00
_cell.angle_gamma   90.00
#
_symmetry.space_group_name_H-M   'P 1'
#
loop_
_entity.id
_entity.type
_entity.pdbx_description
1 polymer ?
#
loop_
_entity_poly.entity_id
_entity_poly.type
_entity_poly.pdbx_seq_one_letter_code
_entity_poly.pdbx_strand_id
1 'polypeptide(L)'
;MTKVKVAVVQTASVMFDTPATLDAMESWVQRAADEGAKLAVFPEAYIGGYPKGLDFGTRIGIREAEGRAMFRRYFNAAITLDGPEVDRIAGLARAHSIRLVVGAIERKGSSLYCTVLFFSPEGHLTDIHRKLMPTGAERLVWAQGDGSTLPVLDTEIGKLGAVICWENYMPTLRAAMYAQGIEIYCAPTVDDRDTWQTAMRHIGYEGRVFVLAACQYLTR
;
A
#
# COMPACT_ATOMS: atom_id res chain seq x y z
N MET A 1 -14.30 -8.22 -24.59
CA MET A 1 -13.50 -7.85 -23.40
C MET A 1 -13.20 -9.13 -22.62
N THR A 2 -11.96 -9.39 -22.35
CA THR A 2 -11.54 -10.53 -21.52
C THR A 2 -11.84 -10.18 -20.05
N LYS A 3 -12.53 -11.09 -19.33
CA LYS A 3 -12.76 -10.89 -17.89
C LYS A 3 -11.50 -11.25 -17.11
N VAL A 4 -11.07 -10.37 -16.21
CA VAL A 4 -9.96 -10.60 -15.28
C VAL A 4 -10.51 -10.66 -13.86
N LYS A 5 -10.22 -11.75 -13.14
CA LYS A 5 -10.55 -11.86 -11.72
C LYS A 5 -9.45 -11.16 -10.90
N VAL A 6 -9.86 -10.33 -9.97
CA VAL A 6 -8.97 -9.62 -9.03
C VAL A 6 -9.43 -9.84 -7.61
N ALA A 7 -8.50 -9.79 -6.66
CA ALA A 7 -8.77 -9.85 -5.23
C ALA A 7 -8.47 -8.49 -4.59
N VAL A 8 -9.44 -7.96 -3.86
CA VAL A 8 -9.25 -6.82 -2.96
C VAL A 8 -9.22 -7.39 -1.54
N VAL A 9 -8.05 -7.36 -0.92
CA VAL A 9 -7.83 -8.00 0.38
C VAL A 9 -8.10 -7.00 1.49
N GLN A 10 -9.12 -7.28 2.30
CA GLN A 10 -9.41 -6.51 3.51
C GLN A 10 -8.91 -7.29 4.72
N THR A 11 -7.78 -6.91 5.25
CA THR A 11 -7.09 -7.63 6.33
C THR A 11 -6.36 -6.68 7.26
N ALA A 12 -5.97 -7.18 8.45
CA ALA A 12 -5.21 -6.44 9.45
C ALA A 12 -3.73 -6.78 9.37
N SER A 13 -2.88 -5.82 9.71
CA SER A 13 -1.47 -6.07 10.05
C SER A 13 -1.35 -6.61 11.47
N VAL A 14 -0.32 -7.40 11.74
CA VAL A 14 0.13 -7.66 13.11
C VAL A 14 1.10 -6.54 13.50
N MET A 15 0.64 -5.62 14.34
CA MET A 15 1.39 -4.40 14.64
C MET A 15 2.73 -4.71 15.30
N PHE A 16 3.82 -4.13 14.79
CA PHE A 16 5.21 -4.36 15.20
C PHE A 16 5.75 -5.79 14.97
N ASP A 17 5.02 -6.62 14.21
CA ASP A 17 5.42 -7.98 13.86
C ASP A 17 5.26 -8.22 12.35
N THR A 18 6.27 -7.80 11.62
CA THR A 18 6.29 -7.96 10.15
C THR A 18 6.34 -9.42 9.70
N PRO A 19 7.09 -10.33 10.35
CA PRO A 19 7.03 -11.76 10.05
C PRO A 19 5.62 -12.34 10.14
N ALA A 20 4.90 -12.09 11.24
CA ALA A 20 3.53 -12.59 11.43
C ALA A 20 2.55 -11.98 10.40
N THR A 21 2.76 -10.71 10.00
CA THR A 21 1.98 -10.08 8.92
C THR A 21 2.23 -10.77 7.57
N LEU A 22 3.48 -11.16 7.28
CA LEU A 22 3.82 -11.88 6.05
C LEU A 22 3.27 -13.31 6.06
N ASP A 23 3.21 -13.99 7.22
CA ASP A 23 2.55 -15.31 7.34
C ASP A 23 1.06 -15.21 7.02
N ALA A 24 0.39 -14.17 7.54
CA ALA A 24 -1.01 -13.91 7.21
C ALA A 24 -1.20 -13.56 5.72
N MET A 25 -0.29 -12.77 5.14
CA MET A 25 -0.30 -12.42 3.72
C MET A 25 -0.23 -13.65 2.82
N GLU A 26 0.63 -14.61 3.14
CA GLU A 26 0.79 -15.86 2.39
C GLU A 26 -0.55 -16.59 2.26
N SER A 27 -1.30 -16.72 3.35
CA SER A 27 -2.63 -17.34 3.34
C SER A 27 -3.62 -16.61 2.44
N TRP A 28 -3.59 -15.27 2.41
CA TRP A 28 -4.44 -14.48 1.55
C TRP A 28 -4.05 -14.57 0.07
N VAL A 29 -2.76 -14.59 -0.24
CA VAL A 29 -2.25 -14.77 -1.60
C VAL A 29 -2.63 -16.15 -2.14
N GLN A 30 -2.42 -17.20 -1.34
CA GLN A 30 -2.83 -18.56 -1.69
C GLN A 30 -4.34 -18.61 -2.02
N ARG A 31 -5.18 -18.09 -1.12
CA ARG A 31 -6.64 -18.08 -1.33
C ARG A 31 -7.02 -17.32 -2.59
N ALA A 32 -6.44 -16.13 -2.84
CA ALA A 32 -6.72 -15.36 -4.05
C ALA A 32 -6.34 -16.13 -5.31
N ALA A 33 -5.20 -16.79 -5.30
CA ALA A 33 -4.72 -17.61 -6.42
C ALA A 33 -5.61 -18.84 -6.66
N ASP A 34 -6.01 -19.54 -5.61
CA ASP A 34 -6.92 -20.72 -5.68
C ASP A 34 -8.28 -20.34 -6.28
N GLU A 35 -8.74 -19.12 -6.01
CA GLU A 35 -9.93 -18.56 -6.63
C GLU A 35 -9.70 -18.06 -8.08
N GLY A 36 -8.47 -18.11 -8.58
CA GLY A 36 -8.08 -17.73 -9.95
C GLY A 36 -7.88 -16.23 -10.16
N ALA A 37 -7.62 -15.46 -9.09
CA ALA A 37 -7.28 -14.06 -9.22
C ALA A 37 -5.92 -13.87 -9.93
N LYS A 38 -5.82 -12.84 -10.78
CA LYS A 38 -4.58 -12.44 -11.48
C LYS A 38 -3.87 -11.28 -10.81
N LEU A 39 -4.59 -10.58 -9.92
CA LEU A 39 -4.09 -9.46 -9.12
C LEU A 39 -4.68 -9.56 -7.71
N ALA A 40 -3.86 -9.34 -6.70
CA ALA A 40 -4.30 -9.10 -5.33
C ALA A 40 -3.78 -7.74 -4.84
N VAL A 41 -4.70 -6.93 -4.29
CA VAL A 41 -4.39 -5.59 -3.76
C VAL A 41 -4.53 -5.63 -2.25
N PHE A 42 -3.45 -5.28 -1.56
CA PHE A 42 -3.37 -5.20 -0.09
C PHE A 42 -3.49 -3.75 0.40
N PRO A 43 -3.89 -3.54 1.66
CA PRO A 43 -4.13 -2.21 2.21
C PRO A 43 -2.89 -1.30 2.28
N GLU A 44 -3.14 0.00 2.51
CA GLU A 44 -2.11 0.99 2.90
C GLU A 44 -1.36 0.53 4.15
N ALA A 45 -0.02 0.68 4.14
CA ALA A 45 0.84 0.37 5.28
C ALA A 45 0.64 -1.05 5.87
N TYR A 46 0.21 -2.01 5.04
CA TYR A 46 -0.07 -3.37 5.50
C TYR A 46 1.19 -4.04 6.06
N ILE A 47 2.31 -3.96 5.36
CA ILE A 47 3.60 -4.43 5.90
C ILE A 47 4.22 -3.31 6.75
N GLY A 48 4.51 -3.59 8.00
CA GLY A 48 4.98 -2.62 9.00
C GLY A 48 3.87 -2.03 9.87
N GLY A 49 2.61 -2.05 9.40
CA GLY A 49 1.41 -1.64 10.13
C GLY A 49 1.08 -0.15 10.04
N TYR A 50 -0.20 0.18 9.96
CA TYR A 50 -0.68 1.55 10.08
C TYR A 50 -0.76 1.94 11.57
N PRO A 51 -0.09 3.01 12.02
CA PRO A 51 0.07 3.32 13.44
C PRO A 51 -1.15 4.06 14.03
N LYS A 52 -2.36 3.56 13.81
CA LYS A 52 -3.60 4.18 14.27
C LYS A 52 -3.62 4.31 15.80
N GLY A 53 -3.77 5.55 16.27
CA GLY A 53 -3.82 5.86 17.70
C GLY A 53 -2.45 5.95 18.38
N LEU A 54 -1.33 5.73 17.67
CA LEU A 54 0.01 5.91 18.20
C LEU A 54 0.48 7.35 17.97
N ASP A 55 1.08 7.97 18.98
CA ASP A 55 1.64 9.31 18.91
C ASP A 55 3.17 9.36 18.96
N PHE A 56 3.82 8.25 19.31
CA PHE A 56 5.28 8.14 19.46
C PHE A 56 5.88 9.20 20.42
N GLY A 57 5.07 9.70 21.37
CA GLY A 57 5.46 10.79 22.26
C GLY A 57 5.71 12.12 21.53
N THR A 58 5.08 12.33 20.39
CA THR A 58 5.35 13.47 19.49
C THR A 58 4.73 14.76 20.03
N ARG A 59 5.51 15.49 20.82
CA ARG A 59 5.19 16.84 21.30
C ARG A 59 6.32 17.78 20.90
N ILE A 60 6.00 18.95 20.36
CA ILE A 60 6.99 19.93 19.93
C ILE A 60 7.86 20.36 21.14
N GLY A 61 9.18 20.22 21.02
CA GLY A 61 10.14 20.57 22.06
C GLY A 61 10.30 19.54 23.18
N ILE A 62 9.51 18.45 23.20
CA ILE A 62 9.59 17.39 24.22
C ILE A 62 10.10 16.10 23.57
N ARG A 63 10.95 15.38 24.31
CA ARG A 63 11.51 14.08 23.90
C ARG A 63 11.46 13.11 25.06
N GLU A 64 10.50 12.21 25.03
CA GLU A 64 10.33 11.19 26.05
C GLU A 64 10.98 9.87 25.63
N ALA A 65 11.53 9.13 26.58
CA ALA A 65 12.20 7.86 26.34
C ALA A 65 11.22 6.79 25.80
N GLU A 66 9.99 6.79 26.32
CA GLU A 66 8.94 5.85 25.91
C GLU A 66 8.52 6.07 24.45
N GLY A 67 8.28 7.32 24.05
CA GLY A 67 7.95 7.66 22.66
C GLY A 67 9.04 7.26 21.69
N ARG A 68 10.32 7.45 22.06
CA ARG A 68 11.47 7.00 21.26
C ARG A 68 11.57 5.47 21.19
N ALA A 69 11.25 4.77 22.27
CA ALA A 69 11.23 3.31 22.28
C ALA A 69 10.12 2.76 21.37
N MET A 70 8.93 3.37 21.39
CA MET A 70 7.82 3.04 20.51
C MET A 70 8.17 3.30 19.05
N PHE A 71 8.74 4.47 18.72
CA PHE A 71 9.20 4.78 17.38
C PHE A 71 10.26 3.80 16.88
N ARG A 72 11.21 3.39 17.75
CA ARG A 72 12.22 2.38 17.40
C ARG A 72 11.58 1.05 17.04
N ARG A 73 10.55 0.61 17.77
CA ARG A 73 9.82 -0.63 17.43
C ARG A 73 9.16 -0.51 16.04
N TYR A 74 8.53 0.63 15.77
CA TYR A 74 7.92 0.90 14.46
C TYR A 74 8.95 0.95 13.33
N PHE A 75 10.05 1.65 13.56
CA PHE A 75 11.17 1.74 12.61
C PHE A 75 11.77 0.37 12.29
N ASN A 76 11.87 -0.52 13.29
CA ASN A 76 12.39 -1.86 13.10
C ASN A 76 11.41 -2.81 12.40
N ALA A 77 10.11 -2.56 12.49
CA ALA A 77 9.08 -3.30 11.77
C ALA A 77 8.92 -2.86 10.30
N ALA A 78 9.50 -1.71 9.94
CA ALA A 78 9.53 -1.23 8.56
C ALA A 78 10.55 -2.02 7.73
N ILE A 79 10.27 -2.17 6.44
CA ILE A 79 11.08 -2.96 5.50
C ILE A 79 12.01 -2.08 4.65
N THR A 80 13.09 -2.64 4.14
CA THR A 80 13.91 -2.02 3.08
C THR A 80 13.58 -2.67 1.74
N LEU A 81 13.75 -1.92 0.64
CA LEU A 81 13.39 -2.43 -0.71
C LEU A 81 14.30 -3.57 -1.19
N ASP A 82 15.49 -3.69 -0.62
CA ASP A 82 16.47 -4.74 -0.82
C ASP A 82 16.48 -5.78 0.32
N GLY A 83 15.45 -5.76 1.17
CA GLY A 83 15.34 -6.61 2.35
C GLY A 83 14.67 -7.97 2.08
N PRO A 84 14.85 -8.93 3.00
CA PRO A 84 14.32 -10.28 2.87
C PRO A 84 12.79 -10.33 2.83
N GLU A 85 12.10 -9.33 3.38
CA GLU A 85 10.65 -9.21 3.34
C GLU A 85 10.16 -9.02 1.89
N VAL A 86 10.86 -8.19 1.12
CA VAL A 86 10.56 -7.95 -0.30
C VAL A 86 10.82 -9.22 -1.12
N ASP A 87 11.92 -9.93 -0.86
CA ASP A 87 12.22 -11.21 -1.48
C ASP A 87 11.14 -12.26 -1.17
N ARG A 88 10.62 -12.28 0.06
CA ARG A 88 9.53 -13.18 0.44
C ARG A 88 8.25 -12.86 -0.33
N ILE A 89 7.86 -11.59 -0.41
CA ILE A 89 6.66 -11.18 -1.17
C ILE A 89 6.82 -11.51 -2.67
N ALA A 90 8.00 -11.26 -3.22
CA ALA A 90 8.34 -11.63 -4.60
C ALA A 90 8.23 -13.15 -4.82
N GLY A 91 8.69 -13.94 -3.84
CA GLY A 91 8.55 -15.39 -3.82
C GLY A 91 7.08 -15.85 -3.84
N LEU A 92 6.21 -15.21 -3.07
CA LEU A 92 4.76 -15.48 -3.07
C LEU A 92 4.12 -15.16 -4.43
N ALA A 93 4.44 -13.99 -5.01
CA ALA A 93 3.94 -13.60 -6.33
C ALA A 93 4.30 -14.65 -7.39
N ARG A 94 5.56 -15.13 -7.40
CA ARG A 94 6.06 -16.15 -8.31
C ARG A 94 5.41 -17.52 -8.07
N ALA A 95 5.36 -17.98 -6.82
CA ALA A 95 4.83 -19.31 -6.47
C ALA A 95 3.37 -19.48 -6.90
N HIS A 96 2.60 -18.39 -6.84
CA HIS A 96 1.18 -18.38 -7.17
C HIS A 96 0.86 -17.77 -8.54
N SER A 97 1.87 -17.34 -9.30
CA SER A 97 1.70 -16.68 -10.62
C SER A 97 0.64 -15.56 -10.57
N ILE A 98 0.70 -14.74 -9.53
CA ILE A 98 -0.25 -13.66 -9.24
C ILE A 98 0.49 -12.32 -9.09
N ARG A 99 -0.04 -11.27 -9.68
CA ARG A 99 0.45 -9.90 -9.48
C ARG A 99 0.03 -9.38 -8.11
N LEU A 100 0.93 -8.69 -7.41
CA LEU A 100 0.64 -8.14 -6.09
C LEU A 100 0.86 -6.62 -6.08
N VAL A 101 -0.08 -5.90 -5.44
CA VAL A 101 0.04 -4.48 -5.08
C VAL A 101 -0.08 -4.40 -3.56
N VAL A 102 0.99 -3.99 -2.89
CA VAL A 102 1.13 -4.15 -1.44
C VAL A 102 1.53 -2.83 -0.79
N GLY A 103 0.70 -2.32 0.12
CA GLY A 103 1.08 -1.18 0.96
C GLY A 103 2.10 -1.59 2.03
N ALA A 104 3.13 -0.79 2.20
CA ALA A 104 4.20 -1.06 3.15
C ALA A 104 4.72 0.23 3.80
N ILE A 105 5.36 0.08 4.95
CA ILE A 105 6.23 1.11 5.53
C ILE A 105 7.65 0.80 5.09
N GLU A 106 8.14 1.63 4.19
CA GLU A 106 9.51 1.56 3.69
C GLU A 106 10.47 2.31 4.61
N ARG A 107 11.59 1.71 4.94
CA ARG A 107 12.72 2.35 5.61
C ARG A 107 13.81 2.64 4.60
N LYS A 108 14.15 3.92 4.44
CA LYS A 108 15.29 4.35 3.62
C LYS A 108 16.18 5.29 4.43
N GLY A 109 17.36 4.84 4.79
CA GLY A 109 18.24 5.56 5.71
C GLY A 109 17.57 5.75 7.07
N SER A 110 17.41 6.99 7.52
CA SER A 110 16.73 7.35 8.78
C SER A 110 15.25 7.72 8.61
N SER A 111 14.71 7.64 7.40
CA SER A 111 13.34 8.02 7.09
C SER A 111 12.44 6.81 6.88
N LEU A 112 11.16 6.99 7.23
CA LEU A 112 10.08 6.04 6.91
C LEU A 112 9.18 6.66 5.83
N TYR A 113 8.73 5.84 4.88
CA TYR A 113 7.79 6.22 3.84
C TYR A 113 6.60 5.27 3.85
N CYS A 114 5.40 5.80 3.66
CA CYS A 114 4.26 5.00 3.27
C CYS A 114 4.37 4.73 1.76
N THR A 115 4.56 3.46 1.38
CA THR A 115 4.92 3.06 0.02
C THR A 115 4.01 1.95 -0.46
N VAL A 116 3.65 1.96 -1.75
CA VAL A 116 3.06 0.82 -2.45
C VAL A 116 4.14 0.15 -3.27
N LEU A 117 4.19 -1.17 -3.17
CA LEU A 117 5.10 -2.05 -3.91
C LEU A 117 4.31 -2.80 -4.98
N PHE A 118 4.87 -2.91 -6.18
CA PHE A 118 4.28 -3.63 -7.30
C PHE A 118 5.13 -4.85 -7.63
N PHE A 119 4.53 -6.04 -7.58
CA PHE A 119 5.22 -7.29 -7.92
C PHE A 119 4.59 -7.92 -9.15
N SER A 120 5.46 -8.40 -10.05
CA SER A 120 5.04 -9.18 -11.21
C SER A 120 4.77 -10.65 -10.84
N PRO A 121 4.00 -11.39 -11.68
CA PRO A 121 3.77 -12.82 -11.46
C PRO A 121 5.06 -13.68 -11.55
N GLU A 122 6.12 -13.13 -12.12
CA GLU A 122 7.45 -13.78 -12.19
C GLU A 122 8.26 -13.60 -10.90
N GLY A 123 7.73 -12.81 -9.93
CA GLY A 123 8.38 -12.56 -8.64
C GLY A 123 9.42 -11.46 -8.68
N HIS A 124 9.18 -10.39 -9.42
CA HIS A 124 10.02 -9.20 -9.41
C HIS A 124 9.28 -8.02 -8.78
N LEU A 125 9.95 -7.27 -7.92
CA LEU A 125 9.54 -5.92 -7.56
C LEU A 125 9.76 -5.06 -8.81
N THR A 126 8.65 -4.69 -9.49
CA THR A 126 8.72 -3.97 -10.77
C THR A 126 8.77 -2.48 -10.60
N ASP A 127 8.11 -1.95 -9.58
CA ASP A 127 8.09 -0.52 -9.29
C ASP A 127 7.57 -0.25 -7.87
N ILE A 128 7.62 1.02 -7.45
CA ILE A 128 7.09 1.50 -6.17
C ILE A 128 6.37 2.84 -6.36
N HIS A 129 5.49 3.19 -5.41
CA HIS A 129 4.99 4.55 -5.25
C HIS A 129 5.07 4.97 -3.78
N ARG A 130 5.83 6.04 -3.47
CA ARG A 130 5.86 6.67 -2.15
C ARG A 130 4.79 7.74 -2.03
N LYS A 131 3.98 7.66 -0.99
CA LYS A 131 2.92 8.64 -0.70
C LYS A 131 3.48 10.07 -0.73
N LEU A 132 2.93 10.90 -1.63
CA LEU A 132 3.42 12.27 -1.83
C LEU A 132 3.25 13.12 -0.59
N MET A 133 2.10 13.00 0.07
CA MET A 133 1.76 13.80 1.24
C MET A 133 1.09 12.90 2.29
N PRO A 134 1.84 12.48 3.31
CA PRO A 134 1.23 11.83 4.47
C PRO A 134 0.15 12.73 5.10
N THR A 135 -0.90 12.12 5.63
CA THR A 135 -2.11 12.82 6.07
C THR A 135 -2.00 13.27 7.53
N GLY A 136 -2.22 14.54 7.81
CA GLY A 136 -2.30 15.06 9.18
C GLY A 136 -1.06 14.70 10.01
N ALA A 137 -1.26 13.98 11.11
CA ALA A 137 -0.20 13.58 12.03
C ALA A 137 0.79 12.54 11.46
N GLU A 138 0.43 11.83 10.38
CA GLU A 138 1.37 10.93 9.69
C GLU A 138 2.66 11.67 9.29
N ARG A 139 2.60 12.96 9.01
CA ARG A 139 3.74 13.83 8.65
C ARG A 139 4.81 13.93 9.74
N LEU A 140 4.48 13.56 10.98
CA LEU A 140 5.42 13.56 12.10
C LEU A 140 6.30 12.30 12.10
N VAL A 141 5.88 11.25 11.38
CA VAL A 141 6.58 9.95 11.36
C VAL A 141 6.98 9.50 9.95
N TRP A 142 6.24 9.91 8.90
CA TRP A 142 6.53 9.54 7.51
C TRP A 142 7.03 10.72 6.71
N ALA A 143 8.06 10.48 5.92
CA ALA A 143 8.56 11.43 4.94
C ALA A 143 7.62 11.50 3.73
N GLN A 144 7.71 12.60 3.01
CA GLN A 144 6.97 12.85 1.78
C GLN A 144 7.66 12.22 0.58
N GLY A 145 6.87 11.65 -0.34
CA GLY A 145 7.33 11.34 -1.69
C GLY A 145 7.51 12.62 -2.52
N ASP A 146 8.26 12.53 -3.61
CA ASP A 146 8.60 13.67 -4.47
C ASP A 146 7.95 13.62 -5.87
N GLY A 147 7.08 12.61 -6.10
CA GLY A 147 6.43 12.40 -7.39
C GLY A 147 7.29 11.69 -8.44
N SER A 148 8.56 11.35 -8.14
CA SER A 148 9.40 10.54 -9.02
C SER A 148 8.93 9.09 -9.16
N THR A 149 8.02 8.66 -8.26
CA THR A 149 7.48 7.31 -8.18
C THR A 149 5.96 7.33 -8.37
N LEU A 150 5.49 7.62 -9.58
CA LEU A 150 4.06 7.59 -9.96
C LEU A 150 3.88 6.66 -11.18
N PRO A 151 4.13 5.34 -11.03
CA PRO A 151 4.10 4.43 -12.15
C PRO A 151 2.67 4.11 -12.59
N VAL A 152 2.50 4.01 -13.91
CA VAL A 152 1.42 3.26 -14.55
C VAL A 152 2.08 2.17 -15.38
N LEU A 153 1.95 0.93 -14.93
CA LEU A 153 2.63 -0.23 -15.49
C LEU A 153 1.79 -0.84 -16.61
N ASP A 154 2.39 -1.08 -17.77
CA ASP A 154 1.79 -1.91 -18.80
C ASP A 154 1.86 -3.38 -18.34
N THR A 155 0.70 -4.01 -18.19
CA THR A 155 0.60 -5.40 -17.73
C THR A 155 -0.29 -6.22 -18.65
N GLU A 156 -0.21 -7.53 -18.52
CA GLU A 156 -1.05 -8.48 -19.27
C GLU A 156 -2.56 -8.36 -18.95
N ILE A 157 -2.91 -7.67 -17.85
CA ILE A 157 -4.30 -7.45 -17.43
C ILE A 157 -4.79 -6.03 -17.67
N GLY A 158 -3.93 -5.14 -18.18
CA GLY A 158 -4.20 -3.73 -18.43
C GLY A 158 -3.21 -2.79 -17.73
N LYS A 159 -3.37 -1.50 -17.94
CA LYS A 159 -2.51 -0.46 -17.35
C LYS A 159 -2.84 -0.25 -15.87
N LEU A 160 -1.89 -0.64 -15.00
CA LEU A 160 -2.05 -0.72 -13.55
C LEU A 160 -1.24 0.38 -12.84
N GLY A 161 -1.86 1.08 -11.90
CA GLY A 161 -1.19 2.01 -11.01
C GLY A 161 -1.86 2.08 -9.64
N ALA A 162 -1.25 2.81 -8.70
CA ALA A 162 -1.81 2.98 -7.38
C ALA A 162 -1.65 4.40 -6.84
N VAL A 163 -2.64 4.85 -6.06
CA VAL A 163 -2.67 6.13 -5.35
C VAL A 163 -3.13 5.87 -3.92
N ILE A 164 -2.34 6.31 -2.94
CA ILE A 164 -2.49 5.89 -1.54
C ILE A 164 -3.47 6.80 -0.79
N CYS A 165 -4.56 6.23 -0.28
CA CYS A 165 -5.46 6.86 0.70
C CYS A 165 -5.87 8.30 0.30
N TRP A 166 -5.58 9.29 1.10
CA TRP A 166 -5.99 10.69 0.87
C TRP A 166 -5.32 11.37 -0.32
N GLU A 167 -4.30 10.79 -0.92
CA GLU A 167 -3.81 11.23 -2.23
C GLU A 167 -4.92 11.20 -3.29
N ASN A 168 -5.90 10.31 -3.13
CA ASN A 168 -7.08 10.21 -3.98
C ASN A 168 -7.94 11.47 -3.97
N TYR A 169 -7.77 12.35 -2.99
CA TYR A 169 -8.42 13.67 -2.95
C TYR A 169 -7.62 14.79 -3.64
N MET A 170 -6.46 14.47 -4.25
CA MET A 170 -5.65 15.41 -5.02
C MET A 170 -6.05 15.36 -6.51
N PRO A 171 -6.80 16.34 -7.05
CA PRO A 171 -7.28 16.28 -8.44
C PRO A 171 -6.15 16.21 -9.47
N THR A 172 -5.07 16.96 -9.24
CA THR A 172 -3.91 16.99 -10.15
C THR A 172 -3.16 15.66 -10.19
N LEU A 173 -3.09 14.94 -9.06
CA LEU A 173 -2.48 13.61 -9.01
C LEU A 173 -3.32 12.62 -9.82
N ARG A 174 -4.65 12.60 -9.63
CA ARG A 174 -5.53 11.75 -10.43
C ARG A 174 -5.40 12.05 -11.92
N ALA A 175 -5.39 13.34 -12.28
CA ALA A 175 -5.21 13.77 -13.67
C ALA A 175 -3.88 13.26 -14.27
N ALA A 176 -2.79 13.26 -13.48
CA ALA A 176 -1.50 12.71 -13.91
C ALA A 176 -1.57 11.19 -14.16
N MET A 177 -2.32 10.44 -13.35
CA MET A 177 -2.54 9.01 -13.55
C MET A 177 -3.40 8.75 -14.80
N TYR A 178 -4.47 9.53 -15.00
CA TYR A 178 -5.33 9.43 -16.19
C TYR A 178 -4.58 9.75 -17.47
N ALA A 179 -3.71 10.77 -17.44
CA ALA A 179 -2.89 11.14 -18.60
C ALA A 179 -1.92 10.04 -19.05
N GLN A 180 -1.52 9.16 -18.14
CA GLN A 180 -0.72 7.98 -18.43
C GLN A 180 -1.57 6.80 -18.95
N GLY A 181 -2.88 6.95 -18.98
CA GLY A 181 -3.81 5.93 -19.49
C GLY A 181 -4.08 4.79 -18.54
N ILE A 182 -4.06 5.04 -17.23
CA ILE A 182 -4.38 4.03 -16.23
C ILE A 182 -5.76 3.40 -16.48
N GLU A 183 -5.87 2.08 -16.34
CA GLU A 183 -7.12 1.32 -16.50
C GLU A 183 -7.54 0.64 -15.19
N ILE A 184 -6.56 0.15 -14.43
CA ILE A 184 -6.75 -0.49 -13.12
C ILE A 184 -6.11 0.43 -12.06
N TYR A 185 -6.96 1.10 -11.31
CA TYR A 185 -6.60 2.11 -10.34
C TYR A 185 -6.69 1.52 -8.93
N CYS A 186 -5.55 1.16 -8.35
CA CYS A 186 -5.49 0.66 -6.98
C CYS A 186 -5.47 1.81 -5.98
N ALA A 187 -6.31 1.72 -4.95
CA ALA A 187 -6.46 2.73 -3.91
C ALA A 187 -6.35 2.11 -2.50
N PRO A 188 -5.15 1.64 -2.11
CA PRO A 188 -4.94 1.13 -0.76
C PRO A 188 -5.16 2.23 0.27
N THR A 189 -5.87 1.91 1.37
CA THR A 189 -6.32 2.88 2.35
C THR A 189 -6.50 2.27 3.75
N VAL A 190 -6.68 3.15 4.74
CA VAL A 190 -7.22 2.87 6.08
C VAL A 190 -8.52 3.64 6.34
N ASP A 191 -9.03 4.36 5.35
CA ASP A 191 -10.26 5.17 5.45
C ASP A 191 -11.49 4.29 5.20
N ASP A 192 -12.30 4.10 6.22
CA ASP A 192 -13.52 3.27 6.22
C ASP A 192 -14.83 4.10 6.16
N ARG A 193 -14.72 5.43 5.95
CA ARG A 193 -15.89 6.33 5.97
C ARG A 193 -16.69 6.27 4.66
N ASP A 194 -17.97 6.60 4.72
CA ASP A 194 -18.87 6.68 3.55
C ASP A 194 -18.35 7.66 2.48
N THR A 195 -17.70 8.75 2.91
CA THR A 195 -17.09 9.73 2.00
C THR A 195 -15.99 9.11 1.13
N TRP A 196 -15.26 8.11 1.65
CA TRP A 196 -14.30 7.36 0.88
C TRP A 196 -14.97 6.59 -0.27
N GLN A 197 -16.05 5.88 0.01
CA GLN A 197 -16.81 5.15 -1.01
C GLN A 197 -17.35 6.07 -2.10
N THR A 198 -17.83 7.25 -1.71
CA THR A 198 -18.27 8.28 -2.66
C THR A 198 -17.14 8.74 -3.58
N ALA A 199 -15.94 8.97 -3.03
CA ALA A 199 -14.76 9.34 -3.82
C ALA A 199 -14.33 8.23 -4.77
N MET A 200 -14.31 6.97 -4.33
CA MET A 200 -13.95 5.82 -5.19
C MET A 200 -14.91 5.67 -6.38
N ARG A 201 -16.20 5.84 -6.17
CA ARG A 201 -17.19 5.84 -7.25
C ARG A 201 -16.97 7.00 -8.22
N HIS A 202 -16.69 8.19 -7.69
CA HIS A 202 -16.38 9.37 -8.50
C HIS A 202 -15.14 9.14 -9.37
N ILE A 203 -14.05 8.63 -8.80
CA ILE A 203 -12.79 8.34 -9.52
C ILE A 203 -13.03 7.33 -10.65
N GLY A 204 -13.77 6.26 -10.38
CA GLY A 204 -14.11 5.28 -11.41
C GLY A 204 -14.92 5.88 -12.55
N TYR A 205 -15.85 6.79 -12.23
CA TYR A 205 -16.65 7.49 -13.23
C TYR A 205 -15.85 8.56 -14.00
N GLU A 206 -15.08 9.40 -13.28
CA GLU A 206 -14.26 10.48 -13.84
C GLU A 206 -13.19 9.92 -14.79
N GLY A 207 -12.40 8.95 -14.31
CA GLY A 207 -11.26 8.39 -15.05
C GLY A 207 -11.63 7.26 -16.01
N ARG A 208 -12.87 6.76 -16.00
CA ARG A 208 -13.30 5.55 -16.75
C ARG A 208 -12.41 4.34 -16.44
N VAL A 209 -12.07 4.17 -15.17
CA VAL A 209 -11.13 3.15 -14.65
C VAL A 209 -11.82 2.18 -13.71
N PHE A 210 -11.23 1.01 -13.54
CA PHE A 210 -11.62 0.07 -12.48
C PHE A 210 -10.89 0.44 -11.19
N VAL A 211 -11.62 0.84 -10.15
CA VAL A 211 -11.05 1.22 -8.86
C VAL A 211 -11.06 0.02 -7.91
N LEU A 212 -9.89 -0.33 -7.38
CA LEU A 212 -9.67 -1.42 -6.43
C LEU A 212 -9.20 -0.82 -5.09
N ALA A 213 -10.13 -0.59 -4.18
CA ALA A 213 -9.86 0.04 -2.89
C ALA A 213 -9.73 -1.01 -1.78
N ALA A 214 -8.50 -1.33 -1.38
CA ALA A 214 -8.20 -2.23 -0.27
C ALA A 214 -8.08 -1.44 1.04
N CYS A 215 -9.03 -1.63 1.95
CA CYS A 215 -9.02 -0.97 3.26
C CYS A 215 -8.44 -1.89 4.33
N GLN A 216 -7.55 -1.37 5.17
CA GLN A 216 -7.03 -2.12 6.30
C GLN A 216 -8.12 -2.36 7.34
N TYR A 217 -8.25 -3.61 7.80
CA TYR A 217 -9.11 -3.93 8.93
C TYR A 217 -8.39 -3.56 10.23
N LEU A 218 -9.02 -2.74 11.04
CA LEU A 218 -8.49 -2.29 12.33
C LEU A 218 -9.53 -2.54 13.42
N THR A 219 -9.17 -3.27 14.46
CA THR A 219 -9.94 -3.39 15.70
C THR A 219 -9.65 -2.20 16.60
N ARG A 220 -10.66 -1.75 17.35
CA ARG A 220 -10.53 -0.73 18.39
C ARG A 220 -9.92 -1.31 19.67
#